data_912b628105dd141adfa3c8fd302a5ff2
#
_entry.id   912b628105dd141adfa3c8fd302a5ff2
#
_cell.length_a   1.000
_cell.length_b   1.000
_cell.length_c   1.000
_cell.angle_alpha   90.00
_cell.angle_beta   90.00
_cell.angle_gamma   90.00
#
_symmetry.space_group_name_H-M   'P 1'
#
loop_
_entity.id
_entity.type
_entity.pdbx_description
1 polymer ?
#
loop_
_entity_poly.entity_id
_entity_poly.type
_entity_poly.pdbx_seq_one_letter_code
_entity_poly.pdbx_strand_id
1 'polypeptide(L)'
;MEEGTIFVGKWKDNVPTGKGSEFDGDGNLIYTGMWKDGKRHGFGTEYNKEGKIVFTGEWENDQYLDGVLYQKVAQDNNKKPEIDF
;
A
#
# COMPACT_ATOMS: atom_id res chain seq x y z
N MET A 1 -2.84 10.09 -6.47
CA MET A 1 -3.77 9.49 -5.49
C MET A 1 -5.08 9.25 -6.19
N GLU A 2 -5.72 8.14 -5.91
CA GLU A 2 -6.95 7.81 -6.58
C GLU A 2 -8.11 8.65 -6.14
N GLU A 3 -9.08 8.79 -7.04
CA GLU A 3 -10.27 9.51 -6.73
C GLU A 3 -11.07 8.74 -5.71
N GLY A 4 -11.68 9.43 -4.77
CA GLY A 4 -12.50 8.78 -3.76
C GLY A 4 -11.75 8.30 -2.53
N THR A 5 -10.46 8.57 -2.46
CA THR A 5 -9.71 8.18 -1.28
C THR A 5 -9.47 9.38 -0.38
N ILE A 6 -9.09 9.10 0.86
CA ILE A 6 -8.82 10.12 1.85
C ILE A 6 -7.38 9.97 2.29
N PHE A 7 -6.65 11.07 2.35
CA PHE A 7 -5.26 11.05 2.77
C PHE A 7 -5.09 11.79 4.08
N VAL A 8 -4.43 11.17 5.04
CA VAL A 8 -4.13 11.79 6.33
C VAL A 8 -2.62 11.78 6.48
N GLY A 9 -2.02 12.96 6.51
CA GLY A 9 -0.58 13.09 6.62
C GLY A 9 -0.14 14.46 6.18
N LYS A 10 1.06 14.55 5.63
CA LYS A 10 1.62 15.82 5.24
C LYS A 10 1.21 16.18 3.82
N TRP A 11 0.96 17.50 3.63
CA TRP A 11 0.59 18.02 2.33
C TRP A 11 1.53 19.16 1.98
N LYS A 12 1.85 19.28 0.71
CA LYS A 12 2.63 20.40 0.26
C LYS A 12 2.08 20.77 -1.11
N ASP A 13 1.71 22.05 -1.31
CA ASP A 13 1.18 22.52 -2.56
C ASP A 13 -0.01 21.67 -3.00
N ASN A 14 -0.87 21.35 -2.03
CA ASN A 14 -2.10 20.60 -2.26
C ASN A 14 -1.91 19.15 -2.71
N VAL A 15 -0.74 18.58 -2.49
CA VAL A 15 -0.53 17.17 -2.78
C VAL A 15 0.11 16.47 -1.60
N PRO A 16 -0.17 15.19 -1.39
CA PRO A 16 0.45 14.42 -0.33
C PRO A 16 1.96 14.36 -0.52
N THR A 17 2.71 14.53 0.56
CA THR A 17 4.14 14.45 0.50
C THR A 17 4.64 14.01 1.86
N GLY A 18 5.77 13.30 1.90
CA GLY A 18 6.32 12.82 3.16
C GLY A 18 5.52 11.65 3.67
N LYS A 19 5.35 11.55 4.98
CA LYS A 19 4.70 10.38 5.57
C LYS A 19 3.21 10.57 5.67
N GLY A 20 2.44 9.56 5.33
CA GLY A 20 0.99 9.64 5.44
C GLY A 20 0.29 8.35 5.12
N SER A 21 -1.01 8.32 5.38
CA SER A 21 -1.85 7.15 5.17
C SER A 21 -3.01 7.47 4.26
N GLU A 22 -3.35 6.52 3.42
CA GLU A 22 -4.43 6.66 2.46
C GLU A 22 -5.53 5.67 2.81
N PHE A 23 -6.79 6.12 2.78
CA PHE A 23 -7.94 5.28 3.10
C PHE A 23 -8.90 5.32 1.94
N ASP A 24 -9.65 4.24 1.74
CA ASP A 24 -10.64 4.24 0.65
C ASP A 24 -11.91 4.95 1.14
N GLY A 25 -12.91 5.00 0.28
CA GLY A 25 -14.13 5.73 0.58
C GLY A 25 -14.93 5.15 1.74
N ASP A 26 -14.66 3.90 2.10
CA ASP A 26 -15.35 3.27 3.21
C ASP A 26 -14.53 3.36 4.50
N GLY A 27 -13.40 4.03 4.48
CA GLY A 27 -12.59 4.20 5.68
C GLY A 27 -11.58 3.10 5.91
N ASN A 28 -11.36 2.23 4.95
CA ASN A 28 -10.38 1.16 5.11
C ASN A 28 -8.98 1.68 4.75
N LEU A 29 -8.00 1.37 5.59
CA LEU A 29 -6.63 1.76 5.30
C LEU A 29 -6.12 0.97 4.11
N ILE A 30 -5.64 1.63 3.08
CA ILE A 30 -5.14 0.96 1.90
C ILE A 30 -3.63 1.17 1.69
N TYR A 31 -3.04 2.19 2.29
CA TYR A 31 -1.60 2.38 2.19
C TYR A 31 -1.12 3.25 3.33
N THR A 32 0.04 2.95 3.89
CA THR A 32 0.66 3.83 4.84
C THR A 32 2.15 3.84 4.55
N GLY A 33 2.74 5.02 4.49
CA GLY A 33 4.16 5.14 4.18
C GLY A 33 4.51 6.48 3.62
N MET A 34 5.49 6.47 2.71
CA MET A 34 6.04 7.71 2.18
C MET A 34 5.40 8.09 0.86
N TRP A 35 5.38 9.39 0.61
CA TRP A 35 4.75 9.96 -0.57
C TRP A 35 5.63 11.04 -1.16
N LYS A 36 5.53 11.23 -2.46
CA LYS A 36 6.23 12.29 -3.13
C LYS A 36 5.36 12.78 -4.28
N ASP A 37 5.04 14.09 -4.27
CA ASP A 37 4.27 14.69 -5.33
C ASP A 37 2.94 13.97 -5.60
N GLY A 38 2.28 13.55 -4.53
CA GLY A 38 0.99 12.91 -4.65
C GLY A 38 1.03 11.45 -4.99
N LYS A 39 2.22 10.84 -5.05
CA LYS A 39 2.36 9.44 -5.39
C LYS A 39 3.10 8.69 -4.32
N ARG A 40 2.83 7.40 -4.22
CA ARG A 40 3.54 6.55 -3.26
C ARG A 40 4.99 6.46 -3.70
N HIS A 41 5.92 6.72 -2.78
CA HIS A 41 7.32 6.79 -3.15
C HIS A 41 8.15 6.63 -1.88
N GLY A 42 9.05 5.67 -1.86
CA GLY A 42 9.83 5.36 -0.66
C GLY A 42 9.19 4.17 0.03
N PHE A 43 9.48 3.97 1.32
CA PHE A 43 8.95 2.81 2.01
C PHE A 43 7.47 2.98 2.32
N GLY A 44 6.73 1.92 2.13
CA GLY A 44 5.32 1.93 2.45
C GLY A 44 4.70 0.55 2.36
N THR A 45 3.51 0.41 2.95
CA THR A 45 2.80 -0.86 3.01
C THR A 45 1.39 -0.68 2.46
N GLU A 46 1.01 -1.58 1.57
CA GLU A 46 -0.32 -1.56 0.96
C GLU A 46 -1.17 -2.67 1.57
N TYR A 47 -2.45 -2.38 1.78
CA TYR A 47 -3.39 -3.33 2.39
C TYR A 47 -4.59 -3.57 1.49
N ASN A 48 -5.20 -4.74 1.61
CA ASN A 48 -6.43 -5.00 0.87
C ASN A 48 -7.62 -4.62 1.76
N LYS A 49 -8.84 -4.82 1.27
CA LYS A 49 -10.01 -4.42 2.00
C LYS A 49 -10.21 -5.17 3.29
N GLU A 50 -9.59 -6.31 3.42
CA GLU A 50 -9.71 -7.10 4.64
C GLU A 50 -8.66 -6.72 5.65
N GLY A 51 -7.84 -5.72 5.35
CA GLY A 51 -6.82 -5.27 6.28
C GLY A 51 -5.54 -6.09 6.25
N LYS A 52 -5.38 -6.94 5.25
CA LYS A 52 -4.18 -7.76 5.16
C LYS A 52 -3.17 -7.10 4.25
N ILE A 53 -1.89 -7.31 4.56
CA ILE A 53 -0.83 -6.70 3.77
C ILE A 53 -0.77 -7.33 2.39
N VAL A 54 -0.73 -6.48 1.38
CA VAL A 54 -0.57 -6.92 0.00
C VAL A 54 0.90 -6.78 -0.38
N PHE A 55 1.51 -5.67 -0.03
CA PHE A 55 2.90 -5.42 -0.38
C PHE A 55 3.53 -4.50 0.65
N THR A 56 4.76 -4.76 1.02
CA THR A 56 5.48 -3.86 1.88
C THR A 56 6.89 -3.74 1.34
N GLY A 57 7.40 -2.53 1.24
CA GLY A 57 8.72 -2.29 0.70
C GLY A 57 8.83 -0.91 0.11
N GLU A 58 9.65 -0.80 -0.92
CA GLU A 58 9.90 0.48 -1.55
C GLU A 58 9.05 0.68 -2.78
N TRP A 59 8.62 1.93 -2.96
CA TRP A 59 7.76 2.31 -4.06
C TRP A 59 8.42 3.41 -4.86
N GLU A 60 8.06 3.51 -6.12
CA GLU A 60 8.52 4.60 -6.95
C GLU A 60 7.37 4.98 -7.86
N ASN A 61 6.87 6.21 -7.73
CA ASN A 61 5.78 6.74 -8.55
C ASN A 61 4.59 5.78 -8.63
N ASP A 62 4.09 5.39 -7.45
CA ASP A 62 2.93 4.52 -7.31
C ASP A 62 3.16 3.09 -7.78
N GLN A 63 4.39 2.71 -8.02
CA GLN A 63 4.70 1.35 -8.46
C GLN A 63 5.61 0.66 -7.48
N TYR A 64 5.52 -0.65 -7.39
CA TYR A 64 6.40 -1.43 -6.53
C TYR A 64 7.81 -1.37 -7.09
N LEU A 65 8.79 -1.11 -6.23
CA LEU A 65 10.17 -1.09 -6.66
C LEU A 65 10.93 -2.28 -6.07
N ASP A 66 10.82 -2.50 -4.77
CA ASP A 66 11.54 -3.58 -4.12
C ASP A 66 10.85 -3.88 -2.80
N GLY A 67 10.58 -5.13 -2.54
CA GLY A 67 9.92 -5.49 -1.30
C GLY A 67 9.27 -6.85 -1.41
N VAL A 68 8.28 -7.09 -0.56
CA VAL A 68 7.62 -8.38 -0.46
C VAL A 68 6.16 -8.26 -0.84
N LEU A 69 5.76 -9.09 -1.81
CA LEU A 69 4.37 -9.12 -2.26
C LEU A 69 3.69 -10.32 -1.64
N TYR A 70 2.62 -10.08 -0.92
CA TYR A 70 1.92 -11.11 -0.16
C TYR A 70 0.65 -11.67 -0.79
N GLN A 71 0.05 -10.89 -1.64
CA GLN A 71 -1.24 -11.27 -2.10
C GLN A 71 -1.34 -12.58 -2.79
N LYS A 72 -0.32 -13.03 -3.45
CA LYS A 72 -0.39 -14.22 -4.10
C LYS A 72 -0.55 -15.34 -3.23
N VAL A 73 0.05 -15.24 -2.16
CA VAL A 73 0.02 -16.32 -1.26
C VAL A 73 -1.37 -16.61 -0.85
N ALA A 74 -2.14 -15.62 -0.74
CA ALA A 74 -3.44 -15.81 -0.33
C ALA A 74 -4.22 -16.75 -1.12
N GLN A 75 -4.12 -16.78 -2.33
CA GLN A 75 -4.91 -17.60 -3.09
C GLN A 75 -4.53 -18.96 -3.20
N ASP A 76 -3.55 -19.21 -3.02
CA ASP A 76 -3.21 -20.51 -3.20
C ASP A 76 -3.68 -21.39 -2.21
N ASN A 77 -4.14 -21.38 -2.05
CA ASN A 77 -4.45 -22.22 -1.46
C ASN A 77 -4.46 -23.16 -1.13
N ASN A 78 -4.49 -23.25 -1.04
CA ASN A 78 -4.52 -24.15 -0.74
C ASN A 78 -3.77 -25.01 -0.72
N LYS A 79 -3.24 -25.08 -0.99
CA LYS A 79 -2.53 -25.86 -0.95
C LYS A 79 -1.50 -25.96 -0.26
N LYS A 80 -1.37 -25.86 -0.11
CA LYS A 80 -0.49 -26.01 0.56
C LYS A 80 0.42 -26.02 0.67
N PRO A 81 0.74 -25.98 0.77
CA PRO A 81 1.71 -26.04 1.03
C PRO A 81 2.43 -26.21 1.16
N GLU A 82 2.55 -26.21 1.06
CA GLU A 82 3.31 -26.40 1.25
C GLU A 82 4.07 -26.33 1.52
N ILE A 83 4.16 -26.29 1.67
CA ILE A 83 4.99 -26.31 2.10
C ILE A 83 5.58 -26.60 2.41
N ASP A 84 5.68 -26.82 2.47
CA ASP A 84 6.30 -27.19 2.87
C ASP A 84 7.00 -27.40 3.01
N PHE A 85 7.18 -27.50 3.14
CA PHE A 85 7.98 -27.71 3.34
C PHE A 85 8.42 -27.99 3.54
#